data_20a4bd6b09427df7b903f91d548b6c92
#
_entry.id   20a4bd6b09427df7b903f91d548b6c92
#
_cell.length_a   1.000
_cell.length_b   1.000
_cell.length_c   1.000
_cell.angle_alpha   90.00
_cell.angle_beta   90.00
_cell.angle_gamma   90.00
#
_symmetry.space_group_name_H-M   'P 1'
#
loop_
_entity.id
_entity.type
_entity.pdbx_description
1 polymer ?
#
loop_
_entity_poly.entity_id
_entity_poly.type
_entity_poly.pdbx_seq_one_letter_code
_entity_poly.pdbx_strand_id
1 'polypeptide(L)'
;MGQIVVGYDGSACGDAALESGLEIAKDLGDKVVVVFGYAPPGLWGGEIAEHEEAIEELGEKVMASARSHAAEHGVEIESELVPKRAAEALIEVASKRDARMIVVGSYGEPQLKGMILGSTPNKLLHLSERPVLVVPAANR
;
A
#
# COMPACT_ATOMS: atom_id res chain seq x y z
N MET A 1 10.17 -1.65 18.91
CA MET A 1 8.94 -1.59 18.11
C MET A 1 9.30 -1.68 16.63
N GLY A 2 8.71 -2.64 15.92
CA GLY A 2 8.92 -2.80 14.50
C GLY A 2 7.93 -1.99 13.67
N GLN A 3 8.06 -2.11 12.37
CA GLN A 3 7.16 -1.43 11.43
C GLN A 3 6.70 -2.44 10.37
N ILE A 4 5.43 -2.33 10.01
CA ILE A 4 4.83 -3.12 8.93
C ILE A 4 4.42 -2.14 7.84
N VAL A 5 4.87 -2.40 6.61
CA VAL A 5 4.55 -1.55 5.46
C VAL A 5 3.37 -2.16 4.73
N VAL A 6 2.33 -1.38 4.50
CA VAL A 6 1.11 -1.82 3.81
C VAL A 6 0.92 -1.01 2.54
N GLY A 7 0.80 -1.68 1.41
CA GLY A 7 0.42 -1.05 0.15
C GLY A 7 -1.09 -0.85 0.12
N TYR A 8 -1.53 0.37 -0.08
CA TYR A 8 -2.94 0.71 0.00
C TYR A 8 -3.34 1.68 -1.11
N ASP A 9 -4.37 1.32 -1.85
CA ASP A 9 -4.88 2.14 -2.95
C ASP A 9 -6.37 2.47 -2.80
N GLY A 10 -6.98 2.12 -1.66
CA GLY A 10 -8.40 2.34 -1.44
C GLY A 10 -9.30 1.27 -2.02
N SER A 11 -8.75 0.28 -2.73
CA SER A 11 -9.55 -0.81 -3.29
C SER A 11 -9.99 -1.80 -2.20
N ALA A 12 -10.91 -2.70 -2.54
CA ALA A 12 -11.37 -3.75 -1.62
C ALA A 12 -10.23 -4.66 -1.19
N CYS A 13 -9.34 -5.03 -2.11
CA CYS A 13 -8.16 -5.83 -1.76
C CYS A 13 -7.18 -5.03 -0.91
N GLY A 14 -7.04 -3.75 -1.17
CA GLY A 14 -6.24 -2.85 -0.34
C GLY A 14 -6.80 -2.75 1.07
N ASP A 15 -8.12 -2.65 1.21
CA ASP A 15 -8.77 -2.63 2.52
C ASP A 15 -8.49 -3.92 3.29
N ALA A 16 -8.59 -5.08 2.63
CA ALA A 16 -8.29 -6.36 3.25
C ALA A 16 -6.83 -6.44 3.71
N ALA A 17 -5.91 -5.96 2.90
CA ALA A 17 -4.49 -5.91 3.25
C ALA A 17 -4.24 -5.00 4.46
N LEU A 18 -4.88 -3.84 4.48
CA LEU A 18 -4.75 -2.89 5.58
C LEU A 18 -5.30 -3.49 6.87
N GLU A 19 -6.48 -4.10 6.82
CA GLU A 19 -7.07 -4.76 8.00
C GLU A 19 -6.15 -5.84 8.56
N SER A 20 -5.61 -6.72 7.70
CA SER A 20 -4.66 -7.76 8.14
C SER A 20 -3.40 -7.16 8.73
N GLY A 21 -2.85 -6.13 8.08
CA GLY A 21 -1.66 -5.44 8.56
C GLY A 21 -1.88 -4.81 9.94
N LEU A 22 -3.04 -4.19 10.13
CA LEU A 22 -3.38 -3.57 11.42
C LEU A 22 -3.53 -4.62 12.53
N GLU A 23 -4.17 -5.75 12.25
CA GLU A 23 -4.31 -6.84 13.21
C GLU A 23 -2.95 -7.40 13.64
N ILE A 24 -2.08 -7.64 12.66
CA ILE A 24 -0.74 -8.17 12.95
C ILE A 24 0.07 -7.14 13.75
N ALA A 25 0.02 -5.89 13.35
CA ALA A 25 0.73 -4.81 14.04
C ALA A 25 0.28 -4.70 15.50
N LYS A 26 -1.02 -4.81 15.74
CA LYS A 26 -1.56 -4.77 17.09
C LYS A 26 -1.01 -5.91 17.94
N ASP A 27 -1.00 -7.12 17.39
CA ASP A 27 -0.49 -8.30 18.10
C ASP A 27 1.00 -8.21 18.41
N LEU A 28 1.78 -7.61 17.52
CA LEU A 28 3.23 -7.49 17.66
C LEU A 28 3.67 -6.21 18.39
N GLY A 29 2.77 -5.27 18.60
CA GLY A 29 3.14 -3.96 19.15
C GLY A 29 3.89 -3.10 18.15
N ASP A 30 3.69 -3.32 16.85
CA ASP A 30 4.32 -2.58 15.77
C ASP A 30 3.42 -1.44 15.31
N LYS A 31 4.01 -0.48 14.58
CA LYS A 31 3.22 0.54 13.88
C LYS A 31 3.10 0.16 12.40
N VAL A 32 2.10 0.73 11.74
CA VAL A 32 1.86 0.50 10.32
C VAL A 32 2.24 1.75 9.52
N VAL A 33 2.96 1.53 8.43
CA VAL A 33 3.28 2.58 7.46
C VAL A 33 2.49 2.27 6.20
N VAL A 34 1.54 3.14 5.88
CA VAL A 34 0.68 2.98 4.71
C VAL A 34 1.33 3.69 3.54
N VAL A 35 1.53 2.99 2.43
CA VAL A 35 2.21 3.52 1.26
C VAL A 35 1.28 3.54 0.06
N PHE A 36 1.17 4.69 -0.56
CA PHE A 36 0.49 4.87 -1.83
C PHE A 36 1.54 5.25 -2.87
N GLY A 37 1.78 4.35 -3.81
CA GLY A 37 2.71 4.59 -4.92
C GLY A 37 1.95 5.07 -6.14
N TYR A 38 2.52 5.99 -6.89
CA TYR A 38 1.91 6.50 -8.11
C TYR A 38 2.96 6.75 -9.18
N ALA A 39 2.54 6.66 -10.44
CA ALA A 39 3.46 6.91 -11.55
C ALA A 39 3.90 8.38 -11.52
N PRO A 40 5.21 8.67 -11.63
CA PRO A 40 5.68 10.06 -11.58
C PRO A 40 5.11 10.85 -12.74
N PRO A 41 4.82 12.16 -12.54
CA PRO A 41 4.36 13.03 -13.62
C PRO A 41 5.47 13.28 -14.63
N GLY A 42 5.09 13.67 -15.83
CA GLY A 42 6.04 14.07 -16.86
C GLY A 42 6.36 13.03 -17.93
N LEU A 43 5.94 11.78 -17.73
CA LEU A 43 6.11 10.74 -18.76
C LEU A 43 5.23 11.00 -19.98
N TRP A 44 4.19 11.79 -19.82
CA TRP A 44 3.17 12.03 -20.84
C TRP A 44 3.19 13.46 -21.39
N GLY A 45 4.14 14.29 -20.98
CA GLY A 45 4.27 15.68 -21.43
C GLY A 45 3.01 16.51 -21.17
N GLY A 46 3.12 17.74 -20.82
CA GLY A 46 2.00 18.64 -20.54
C GLY A 46 1.66 18.66 -19.05
N GLU A 47 0.74 19.27 -18.64
CA GLU A 47 0.14 19.69 -17.37
C GLU A 47 0.59 18.95 -16.11
N ILE A 48 1.89 19.00 -15.82
CA ILE A 48 2.51 18.36 -14.65
C ILE A 48 1.85 18.83 -13.35
N ALA A 49 1.58 20.14 -13.25
CA ALA A 49 0.98 20.71 -12.05
C ALA A 49 -0.42 20.18 -11.77
N GLU A 50 -1.25 20.05 -12.80
CA GLU A 50 -2.60 19.49 -12.65
C GLU A 50 -2.56 18.02 -12.28
N HIS A 51 -1.63 17.27 -12.85
CA HIS A 51 -1.44 15.87 -12.53
C HIS A 51 -1.02 15.71 -11.06
N GLU A 52 -0.09 16.55 -10.60
CA GLU A 52 0.35 16.52 -9.19
C GLU A 52 -0.79 16.86 -8.23
N GLU A 53 -1.60 17.87 -8.57
CA GLU A 53 -2.77 18.21 -7.74
C GLU A 53 -3.77 17.06 -7.66
N ALA A 54 -4.04 16.40 -8.79
CA ALA A 54 -4.96 15.27 -8.84
C ALA A 54 -4.44 14.11 -7.98
N ILE A 55 -3.15 13.83 -8.04
CA ILE A 55 -2.52 12.78 -7.24
C ILE A 55 -2.57 13.13 -5.75
N GLU A 56 -2.30 14.38 -5.39
CA GLU A 56 -2.39 14.83 -3.99
C GLU A 56 -3.79 14.67 -3.44
N GLU A 57 -4.82 15.05 -4.20
CA GLU A 57 -6.22 14.90 -3.78
C GLU A 57 -6.57 13.44 -3.61
N LEU A 58 -6.19 12.59 -4.56
CA LEU A 58 -6.44 11.15 -4.48
C LEU A 58 -5.71 10.55 -3.28
N GLY A 59 -4.46 10.92 -3.08
CA GLY A 59 -3.66 10.47 -1.96
C GLY A 59 -4.28 10.83 -0.63
N GLU A 60 -4.79 12.06 -0.50
CA GLU A 60 -5.45 12.50 0.73
C GLU A 60 -6.70 11.67 1.03
N LYS A 61 -7.51 11.36 0.02
CA LYS A 61 -8.70 10.53 0.18
C LYS A 61 -8.32 9.10 0.60
N VAL A 62 -7.31 8.54 -0.05
CA VAL A 62 -6.81 7.20 0.26
C VAL A 62 -6.28 7.14 1.69
N MET A 63 -5.50 8.12 2.09
CA MET A 63 -4.93 8.16 3.43
C MET A 63 -5.98 8.45 4.51
N ALA A 64 -7.00 9.24 4.20
CA ALA A 64 -8.11 9.46 5.13
C ALA A 64 -8.84 8.15 5.41
N SER A 65 -9.06 7.34 4.38
CA SER A 65 -9.66 6.01 4.53
C SER A 65 -8.78 5.11 5.39
N ALA A 66 -7.46 5.12 5.16
CA ALA A 66 -6.51 4.34 5.95
C ALA A 66 -6.54 4.74 7.42
N ARG A 67 -6.57 6.03 7.70
CA ARG A 67 -6.63 6.53 9.07
C ARG A 67 -7.91 6.09 9.78
N SER A 68 -9.01 6.04 9.05
CA SER A 68 -10.29 5.59 9.58
C SER A 68 -10.22 4.13 10.02
N HIS A 69 -9.65 3.25 9.19
CA HIS A 69 -9.44 1.84 9.55
C HIS A 69 -8.51 1.70 10.76
N ALA A 70 -7.43 2.47 10.78
CA ALA A 70 -6.46 2.41 11.87
C ALA A 70 -7.08 2.80 13.21
N ALA A 71 -7.94 3.81 13.21
CA ALA A 71 -8.63 4.27 14.42
C ALA A 71 -9.48 3.15 15.03
N GLU A 72 -10.14 2.35 14.20
CA GLU A 72 -10.95 1.23 14.66
C GLU A 72 -10.11 0.15 15.36
N HIS A 73 -8.85 0.01 14.98
CA HIS A 73 -7.95 -0.98 15.58
C HIS A 73 -7.09 -0.42 16.70
N GLY A 74 -7.08 0.90 16.90
CA GLY A 74 -6.23 1.53 17.90
C GLY A 74 -4.74 1.41 17.60
N VAL A 75 -4.35 1.35 16.32
CA VAL A 75 -2.98 1.22 15.87
C VAL A 75 -2.48 2.55 15.32
N GLU A 76 -1.25 2.93 15.69
CA GLU A 76 -0.61 4.12 15.15
C GLU A 76 -0.19 3.86 13.70
N ILE A 77 -0.51 4.79 12.81
CA ILE A 77 -0.07 4.71 11.42
C ILE A 77 0.68 5.96 11.00
N GLU A 78 1.57 5.77 10.04
CA GLU A 78 2.18 6.86 9.29
C GLU A 78 1.84 6.59 7.82
N SER A 79 1.91 7.63 7.00
CA SER A 79 1.59 7.48 5.58
C SER A 79 2.69 8.08 4.71
N GLU A 80 2.93 7.47 3.57
CA GLU A 80 3.88 7.98 2.57
C GLU A 80 3.26 7.91 1.17
N LEU A 81 3.35 9.04 0.46
CA LEU A 81 3.00 9.11 -0.96
C LEU A 81 4.31 9.12 -1.72
N VAL A 82 4.52 8.14 -2.58
CA VAL A 82 5.82 7.94 -3.25
C VAL A 82 5.64 8.01 -4.76
N PRO A 83 6.38 8.88 -5.47
CA PRO A 83 6.25 9.01 -6.94
C PRO A 83 6.96 7.87 -7.66
N LYS A 84 6.54 6.65 -7.39
CA LYS A 84 7.04 5.42 -7.99
C LYS A 84 5.89 4.44 -8.06
N ARG A 85 5.97 3.47 -8.95
CA ARG A 85 4.96 2.43 -9.03
C ARG A 85 4.91 1.66 -7.72
N ALA A 86 3.77 1.06 -7.42
CA ALA A 86 3.50 0.48 -6.11
C ALA A 86 4.58 -0.46 -5.61
N ALA A 87 5.03 -1.42 -6.42
CA ALA A 87 6.05 -2.38 -5.98
C ALA A 87 7.36 -1.68 -5.61
N GLU A 88 7.84 -0.79 -6.47
CA GLU A 88 9.08 -0.05 -6.21
C GLU A 88 8.95 0.85 -4.98
N ALA A 89 7.80 1.50 -4.82
CA ALA A 89 7.53 2.36 -3.67
C ALA A 89 7.58 1.55 -2.36
N LEU A 90 6.94 0.40 -2.36
CA LEU A 90 6.90 -0.47 -1.18
C LEU A 90 8.28 -0.99 -0.79
N ILE A 91 9.07 -1.41 -1.78
CA ILE A 91 10.42 -1.91 -1.54
C ILE A 91 11.30 -0.78 -0.96
N GLU A 92 11.21 0.41 -1.54
CA GLU A 92 11.98 1.56 -1.06
C GLU A 92 11.63 1.92 0.38
N VAL A 93 10.35 2.05 0.69
CA VAL A 93 9.91 2.41 2.04
C VAL A 93 10.26 1.32 3.04
N ALA A 94 10.06 0.06 2.68
CA ALA A 94 10.39 -1.05 3.56
C ALA A 94 11.88 -1.10 3.87
N SER A 95 12.72 -0.83 2.90
CA SER A 95 14.17 -0.79 3.08
C SER A 95 14.58 0.38 3.97
N LYS A 96 14.07 1.58 3.66
CA LYS A 96 14.37 2.80 4.41
C LYS A 96 13.98 2.70 5.88
N ARG A 97 12.88 2.04 6.15
CA ARG A 97 12.34 1.90 7.51
C ARG A 97 12.71 0.58 8.20
N ASP A 98 13.45 -0.26 7.54
CA ASP A 98 13.81 -1.59 8.04
C ASP A 98 12.55 -2.34 8.51
N ALA A 99 11.59 -2.43 7.63
CA ALA A 99 10.29 -3.01 7.93
C ALA A 99 10.37 -4.51 8.19
N ARG A 100 9.54 -4.99 9.09
CA ARG A 100 9.42 -6.41 9.40
C ARG A 100 8.86 -7.19 8.22
N MET A 101 7.87 -6.62 7.52
CA MET A 101 7.23 -7.25 6.37
C MET A 101 6.51 -6.21 5.52
N ILE A 102 6.14 -6.62 4.31
CA ILE A 102 5.28 -5.84 3.41
C ILE A 102 3.95 -6.59 3.30
N VAL A 103 2.83 -5.89 3.41
CA VAL A 103 1.49 -6.47 3.27
C VAL A 103 0.79 -5.81 2.08
N VAL A 104 0.26 -6.62 1.17
CA VAL A 104 -0.45 -6.12 -0.01
C VAL A 104 -1.67 -6.98 -0.30
N GLY A 105 -2.63 -6.43 -1.03
CA GLY A 105 -3.76 -7.19 -1.54
C GLY A 105 -3.34 -8.04 -2.74
N SER A 106 -4.14 -9.06 -3.04
CA SER A 106 -3.86 -9.96 -4.16
C SER A 106 -4.12 -9.31 -5.51
N TYR A 107 -4.99 -8.29 -5.56
CA TYR A 107 -5.28 -7.52 -6.77
C TYR A 107 -5.32 -6.03 -6.43
N GLY A 108 -5.03 -5.18 -7.43
CA GLY A 108 -5.39 -3.77 -7.38
C GLY A 108 -6.68 -3.55 -8.14
N GLU A 109 -7.02 -2.32 -8.40
CA GLU A 109 -8.17 -1.94 -9.23
C GLU A 109 -7.69 -1.54 -10.63
N PRO A 110 -8.42 -1.89 -11.71
CA PRO A 110 -9.55 -2.83 -11.72
C PRO A 110 -9.07 -4.28 -11.68
N GLN A 111 -9.91 -5.17 -11.15
CA GLN A 111 -9.65 -6.60 -11.18
C GLN A 111 -9.88 -7.13 -12.58
N LEU A 112 -8.95 -7.95 -13.06
CA LEU A 112 -9.09 -8.62 -14.34
C LEU A 112 -9.49 -10.07 -14.08
N LYS A 113 -10.52 -10.54 -14.77
CA LYS A 113 -10.98 -11.92 -14.65
C LYS A 113 -9.88 -12.89 -15.05
N GLY A 114 -9.73 -13.94 -14.28
CA GLY A 114 -8.73 -14.96 -14.54
C GLY A 114 -7.35 -14.67 -13.98
N MET A 115 -7.14 -13.51 -13.38
CA MET A 115 -5.88 -13.21 -12.71
C MET A 115 -5.88 -13.85 -11.33
N ILE A 116 -4.84 -14.61 -11.05
CA ILE A 116 -4.65 -15.25 -9.75
C ILE A 116 -3.94 -14.28 -8.82
N LEU A 117 -3.05 -13.46 -9.36
CA LEU A 117 -2.24 -12.54 -8.58
C LEU A 117 -2.00 -11.25 -9.37
N GLY A 118 -2.16 -10.10 -8.73
CA GLY A 118 -1.90 -8.82 -9.38
C GLY A 118 -0.42 -8.57 -9.64
N SER A 119 -0.12 -7.52 -10.40
CA SER A 119 1.27 -7.20 -10.77
C SER A 119 2.12 -6.78 -9.57
N THR A 120 1.56 -6.03 -8.64
CA THR A 120 2.31 -5.55 -7.47
C THR A 120 2.75 -6.71 -6.57
N PRO A 121 1.86 -7.60 -6.10
CA PRO A 121 2.32 -8.71 -5.27
C PRO A 121 3.26 -9.65 -6.03
N ASN A 122 3.03 -9.87 -7.33
CA ASN A 122 3.92 -10.71 -8.13
C ASN A 122 5.34 -10.14 -8.17
N LYS A 123 5.48 -8.84 -8.42
CA LYS A 123 6.80 -8.18 -8.40
C LYS A 123 7.45 -8.24 -7.03
N LEU A 124 6.68 -8.03 -5.97
CA LEU A 124 7.20 -8.06 -4.61
C LEU A 124 7.75 -9.43 -4.25
N LEU A 125 7.06 -10.50 -4.64
CA LEU A 125 7.51 -11.86 -4.37
C LEU A 125 8.86 -12.16 -5.02
N HIS A 126 9.15 -11.53 -6.14
CA HIS A 126 10.42 -11.72 -6.84
C HIS A 126 11.53 -10.77 -6.37
N LEU A 127 11.19 -9.56 -5.97
CA LEU A 127 12.18 -8.49 -5.73
C LEU A 127 12.38 -8.10 -4.27
N SER A 128 11.44 -8.44 -3.39
CA SER A 128 11.53 -8.05 -1.99
C SER A 128 12.56 -8.87 -1.23
N GLU A 129 13.34 -8.20 -0.39
CA GLU A 129 14.25 -8.85 0.54
C GLU A 129 13.58 -9.14 1.89
N ARG A 130 12.33 -8.71 2.04
CA ARG A 130 11.56 -8.90 3.27
C ARG A 130 10.35 -9.79 3.01
N PRO A 131 9.82 -10.45 4.05
CA PRO A 131 8.60 -11.24 3.89
C PRO A 131 7.48 -10.41 3.31
N VAL A 132 6.70 -11.01 2.42
CA VAL A 132 5.55 -10.36 1.78
C VAL A 132 4.31 -11.18 2.12
N LEU A 133 3.33 -10.53 2.72
CA LEU A 133 2.03 -11.14 2.98
C LEU A 133 1.04 -10.65 1.93
N VAL A 134 0.47 -11.57 1.19
CA VAL A 134 -0.52 -11.26 0.16
C VAL A 134 -1.89 -11.64 0.69
N VAL A 135 -2.80 -10.67 0.76
CA VAL A 135 -4.11 -10.84 1.39
C VAL A 135 -5.21 -10.83 0.34
N PRO A 136 -6.03 -11.87 0.25
CA PRO A 136 -7.15 -11.87 -0.69
C PRO A 136 -8.27 -10.96 -0.20
N ALA A 137 -9.11 -10.50 -1.11
CA ALA A 137 -10.28 -9.71 -0.75
C ALA A 137 -11.24 -10.56 0.08
N ALA A 138 -11.90 -9.94 1.06
CA ALA A 138 -12.76 -10.67 1.99
C ALA A 138 -13.98 -11.31 1.34
N ASN A 139 -14.43 -10.77 0.22
CA ASN A 139 -15.65 -11.23 -0.45
C ASN A 139 -15.38 -11.79 -1.85
N ARG A 140 -14.32 -12.54 -1.97
CA ARG A 140 -13.96 -13.17 -3.25
C ARG A 140 -14.90 -14.32 -3.61
#